data_548d43542382a6ee684bcece9a866522
#
_entry.id   548d43542382a6ee684bcece9a866522
#
_cell.length_a   1.000
_cell.length_b   1.000
_cell.length_c   1.000
_cell.angle_alpha   90.00
_cell.angle_beta   90.00
_cell.angle_gamma   90.00
#
_symmetry.space_group_name_H-M   'P 1'
#
loop_
_entity.id
_entity.type
_entity.pdbx_description
1 polymer ?
#
loop_
_entity_poly.entity_id
_entity_poly.type
_entity_poly.pdbx_seq_one_letter_code
_entity_poly.pdbx_strand_id
1 'polypeptide(L)'
;MRINYDVEQVLLIANDAEKTAYEIFNERIGQNSWPIYLGTKFGKYLKEGIRVIFYIAGQDEKAQSFIASTRIKAVIENEIMEFDSHKKFSKVICNIKFEDINLFKKEVKIRDHLNNLSFIKTNNKRYFGLYLQGGVSRIDKQSFDFIVKHSV
;
A
#
# COMPACT_ATOMS: atom_id res chain seq x y z
N MET A 1 -5.63 -0.30 29.16
CA MET A 1 -4.36 0.09 28.55
C MET A 1 -4.57 0.43 27.09
N ARG A 2 -4.19 1.62 26.70
CA ARG A 2 -4.28 2.00 25.29
C ARG A 2 -3.15 1.36 24.52
N ILE A 3 -3.50 0.56 23.52
CA ILE A 3 -2.53 0.11 22.54
C ILE A 3 -2.31 1.25 21.58
N ASN A 4 -1.15 1.87 21.67
CA ASN A 4 -0.78 2.96 20.80
C ASN A 4 -0.10 2.35 19.57
N TYR A 5 -0.81 2.34 18.45
CA TYR A 5 -0.22 1.90 17.18
C TYR A 5 0.41 3.12 16.50
N ASP A 6 1.68 3.39 16.84
CA ASP A 6 2.45 4.36 16.09
C ASP A 6 2.84 3.75 14.75
N VAL A 7 2.01 4.01 13.75
CA VAL A 7 2.31 3.61 12.38
C VAL A 7 3.12 4.73 11.75
N GLU A 8 4.36 4.44 11.39
CA GLU A 8 5.27 5.41 10.79
C GLU A 8 5.44 5.20 9.28
N GLN A 9 5.30 3.97 8.82
CA GLN A 9 5.37 3.64 7.41
C GLN A 9 4.45 2.47 7.07
N VAL A 10 3.92 2.51 5.86
CA VAL A 10 3.00 1.48 5.36
C VAL A 10 3.29 1.14 3.91
N LEU A 11 2.83 -0.05 3.51
CA LEU A 11 2.64 -0.41 2.11
C LEU A 11 1.19 -0.12 1.75
N LEU A 12 0.97 0.52 0.62
CA LEU A 12 -0.33 0.56 -0.03
C LEU A 12 -0.29 -0.42 -1.20
N ILE A 13 -1.29 -1.29 -1.24
CA ILE A 13 -1.32 -2.41 -2.16
C ILE A 13 -2.47 -2.20 -3.12
N ALA A 14 -2.12 -2.00 -4.40
CA ALA A 14 -3.12 -1.90 -5.45
C ALA A 14 -3.61 -3.30 -5.83
N ASN A 15 -4.91 -3.50 -5.78
CA ASN A 15 -5.53 -4.75 -6.17
C ASN A 15 -6.99 -4.51 -6.57
N ASP A 16 -7.41 -5.13 -7.66
CA ASP A 16 -8.79 -5.07 -8.13
C ASP A 16 -9.10 -6.35 -8.91
N ALA A 17 -10.38 -6.74 -8.91
CA ALA A 17 -10.84 -7.92 -9.63
C ALA A 17 -10.96 -7.71 -11.15
N GLU A 18 -11.18 -6.46 -11.59
CA GLU A 18 -11.49 -6.16 -13.00
C GLU A 18 -10.31 -5.55 -13.77
N LYS A 19 -9.36 -4.92 -13.07
CA LYS A 19 -8.22 -4.26 -13.67
C LYS A 19 -6.94 -4.80 -13.09
N THR A 20 -5.83 -4.68 -13.83
CA THR A 20 -4.54 -5.04 -13.27
C THR A 20 -4.18 -4.08 -12.13
N ALA A 21 -3.39 -4.58 -11.19
CA ALA A 21 -2.96 -3.76 -10.05
C ALA A 21 -2.17 -2.53 -10.52
N TYR A 22 -1.37 -2.66 -11.57
CA TYR A 22 -0.61 -1.54 -12.11
C TYR A 22 -1.51 -0.46 -12.73
N GLU A 23 -2.58 -0.87 -13.43
CA GLU A 23 -3.57 0.07 -13.94
C GLU A 23 -4.25 0.85 -12.81
N ILE A 24 -4.64 0.15 -11.75
CA ILE A 24 -5.27 0.76 -10.57
C ILE A 24 -4.31 1.76 -9.92
N PHE A 25 -3.06 1.38 -9.75
CA PHE A 25 -2.04 2.28 -9.21
C PHE A 25 -1.96 3.57 -10.03
N ASN A 26 -1.84 3.44 -11.36
CA ASN A 26 -1.73 4.59 -12.23
C ASN A 26 -2.95 5.51 -12.17
N GLU A 27 -4.15 4.94 -12.13
CA GLU A 27 -5.37 5.73 -11.99
C GLU A 27 -5.39 6.50 -10.67
N ARG A 28 -5.07 5.83 -9.57
CA ARG A 28 -5.13 6.44 -8.25
C ARG A 28 -4.09 7.54 -8.07
N ILE A 29 -2.87 7.34 -8.51
CA ILE A 29 -1.86 8.40 -8.42
C ILE A 29 -2.15 9.55 -9.39
N GLY A 30 -2.71 9.26 -10.56
CA GLY A 30 -3.12 10.29 -11.51
C GLY A 30 -4.19 11.20 -10.96
N GLN A 31 -5.09 10.68 -10.14
CA GLN A 31 -6.13 11.43 -9.46
C GLN A 31 -5.67 12.00 -8.11
N ASN A 32 -4.49 11.62 -7.65
CA ASN A 32 -4.00 11.87 -6.30
C ASN A 32 -5.07 11.53 -5.24
N SER A 33 -5.64 10.35 -5.36
CA SER A 33 -6.68 9.88 -4.45
C SER A 33 -6.63 8.37 -4.33
N TRP A 34 -6.39 7.90 -3.12
CA TRP A 34 -6.33 6.47 -2.83
C TRP A 34 -7.41 6.10 -1.84
N PRO A 35 -8.41 5.31 -2.26
CA PRO A 35 -9.52 4.99 -1.38
C PRO A 35 -9.13 3.94 -0.33
N ILE A 36 -9.60 4.16 0.89
CA ILE A 36 -9.50 3.18 1.96
C ILE A 36 -10.90 2.68 2.27
N TYR A 37 -11.08 1.38 2.23
CA TYR A 37 -12.36 0.74 2.40
C TYR A 37 -12.63 0.38 3.86
N LEU A 38 -13.89 0.34 4.24
CA LEU A 38 -14.32 -0.09 5.56
C LEU A 38 -13.79 -1.50 5.82
N GLY A 39 -13.23 -1.71 7.01
CA GLY A 39 -12.65 -3.00 7.39
C GLY A 39 -11.20 -3.21 6.96
N THR A 40 -10.61 -2.27 6.23
CA THR A 40 -9.19 -2.35 5.90
C THR A 40 -8.36 -2.30 7.18
N LYS A 41 -7.53 -3.31 7.36
CA LYS A 41 -6.63 -3.37 8.51
C LYS A 41 -5.69 -2.17 8.50
N PHE A 42 -5.54 -1.51 9.63
CA PHE A 42 -4.76 -0.28 9.81
C PHE A 42 -5.28 0.96 9.07
N GLY A 43 -6.37 0.86 8.32
CA GLY A 43 -6.88 2.00 7.56
C GLY A 43 -7.16 3.23 8.41
N LYS A 44 -7.72 3.04 9.60
CA LYS A 44 -8.06 4.13 10.52
C LYS A 44 -6.86 4.77 11.22
N TYR A 45 -5.68 4.17 11.11
CA TYR A 45 -4.46 4.71 11.71
C TYR A 45 -3.64 5.54 10.72
N LEU A 46 -4.09 5.64 9.49
CA LEU A 46 -3.39 6.42 8.47
C LEU A 46 -3.57 7.90 8.75
N LYS A 47 -2.48 8.66 8.65
CA LYS A 47 -2.49 10.09 8.93
C LYS A 47 -1.38 10.79 8.15
N GLU A 48 -1.46 12.12 8.12
CA GLU A 48 -0.43 12.96 7.52
C GLU A 48 0.95 12.62 8.06
N GLY A 49 1.94 12.57 7.18
CA GLY A 49 3.33 12.33 7.53
C GLY A 49 3.78 10.88 7.44
N ILE A 50 2.85 9.93 7.38
CA ILE A 50 3.22 8.51 7.24
C ILE A 50 3.89 8.30 5.89
N ARG A 51 5.01 7.59 5.90
CA ARG A 51 5.74 7.21 4.66
C ARG A 51 5.07 6.01 4.01
N VAL A 52 5.02 6.03 2.69
CA VAL A 52 4.32 5.02 1.89
C VAL A 52 5.24 4.45 0.84
N ILE A 53 5.18 3.13 0.67
CA ILE A 53 5.69 2.45 -0.52
C ILE A 53 4.51 1.76 -1.19
N PHE A 54 4.43 1.85 -2.51
CA PHE A 54 3.38 1.20 -3.28
C PHE A 54 3.86 -0.16 -3.77
N TYR A 55 3.05 -1.16 -3.53
CA TYR A 55 3.29 -2.54 -3.95
C TYR A 55 2.24 -2.96 -4.97
N ILE A 56 2.68 -3.61 -6.03
CA ILE A 56 1.80 -4.10 -7.08
C ILE A 56 1.56 -5.60 -6.86
N ALA A 57 0.32 -5.94 -6.52
CA ALA A 57 -0.10 -7.32 -6.33
C ALA A 57 -0.42 -7.98 -7.67
N GLY A 58 -0.67 -9.29 -7.64
CA GLY A 58 -1.12 -10.04 -8.80
C GLY A 58 -0.01 -10.69 -9.59
N GLN A 59 -0.22 -10.85 -10.90
CA GLN A 59 0.68 -11.56 -11.80
C GLN A 59 0.92 -10.82 -13.11
N ASP A 60 0.40 -9.60 -13.23
CA ASP A 60 0.47 -8.80 -14.45
C ASP A 60 1.71 -7.91 -14.47
N GLU A 61 1.67 -6.82 -15.23
CA GLU A 61 2.78 -5.90 -15.37
C GLU A 61 3.24 -5.36 -14.01
N LYS A 62 4.54 -5.40 -13.77
CA LYS A 62 5.21 -4.94 -12.54
C LYS A 62 4.73 -5.62 -11.26
N ALA A 63 4.03 -6.76 -11.40
CA ALA A 63 3.48 -7.49 -10.25
C ALA A 63 4.57 -7.96 -9.30
N GLN A 64 4.22 -8.05 -8.03
CA GLN A 64 5.08 -8.47 -6.93
C GLN A 64 6.34 -7.61 -6.80
N SER A 65 6.17 -6.31 -7.08
CA SER A 65 7.25 -5.32 -6.99
C SER A 65 6.82 -4.09 -6.22
N PHE A 66 7.80 -3.46 -5.57
CA PHE A 66 7.67 -2.14 -5.00
C PHE A 66 8.09 -1.15 -6.08
N ILE A 67 7.25 -0.15 -6.40
CA ILE A 67 7.47 0.67 -7.58
C ILE A 67 7.55 2.17 -7.33
N ALA A 68 7.15 2.63 -6.15
CA ALA A 68 7.14 4.06 -5.84
C ALA A 68 7.11 4.29 -4.34
N SER A 69 7.49 5.47 -3.92
CA SER A 69 7.38 5.91 -2.54
C SER A 69 6.83 7.33 -2.47
N THR A 70 6.24 7.65 -1.33
CA THR A 70 5.73 8.98 -1.05
C THR A 70 5.50 9.16 0.45
N ARG A 71 4.81 10.21 0.80
CA ARG A 71 4.37 10.50 2.15
C ARG A 71 2.91 10.95 2.10
N ILE A 72 2.12 10.57 3.08
CA ILE A 72 0.72 11.00 3.16
C ILE A 72 0.69 12.50 3.44
N LYS A 73 0.02 13.24 2.57
CA LYS A 73 -0.21 14.66 2.72
C LYS A 73 -1.45 14.96 3.52
N ALA A 74 -2.52 14.21 3.28
CA ALA A 74 -3.80 14.39 3.96
C ALA A 74 -4.65 13.14 3.87
N VAL A 75 -5.50 12.96 4.86
CA VAL A 75 -6.54 11.92 4.87
C VAL A 75 -7.87 12.63 4.88
N ILE A 76 -8.64 12.47 3.81
CA ILE A 76 -9.94 13.11 3.64
C ILE A 76 -11.00 12.08 3.99
N GLU A 77 -11.67 12.29 5.12
CA GLU A 77 -12.78 11.42 5.50
C GLU A 77 -13.94 11.62 4.54
N ASN A 78 -14.53 10.52 4.12
CA ASN A 78 -15.67 10.60 3.23
C ASN A 78 -16.94 10.80 4.03
N GLU A 79 -17.65 11.83 3.68
CA GLU A 79 -19.08 11.87 3.92
C GLU A 79 -19.73 10.80 3.05
N ILE A 80 -20.98 10.49 3.31
CA ILE A 80 -21.72 9.45 2.61
C ILE A 80 -21.57 9.62 1.11
N MET A 81 -20.82 8.73 0.49
CA MET A 81 -20.63 8.72 -0.96
C MET A 81 -21.50 7.64 -1.57
N GLU A 82 -22.13 7.96 -2.69
CA GLU A 82 -22.73 6.93 -3.51
C GLU A 82 -21.63 6.06 -4.11
N PHE A 83 -21.85 4.76 -4.06
CA PHE A 83 -20.86 3.81 -4.48
C PHE A 83 -21.04 3.38 -5.88
N ASP A 84 -19.94 3.09 -6.52
CA ASP A 84 -19.90 2.25 -7.69
C ASP A 84 -20.69 0.97 -7.39
N SER A 85 -21.67 0.69 -8.23
CA SER A 85 -22.56 -0.46 -8.08
C SER A 85 -21.82 -1.80 -8.04
N HIS A 86 -20.61 -1.85 -8.58
CA HIS A 86 -19.78 -3.06 -8.58
C HIS A 86 -19.20 -3.39 -7.21
N LYS A 87 -19.16 -2.44 -6.31
CA LYS A 87 -18.57 -2.59 -4.98
C LYS A 87 -19.57 -2.29 -3.86
N LYS A 88 -20.81 -2.73 -4.04
CA LYS A 88 -21.89 -2.44 -3.09
C LYS A 88 -21.62 -2.89 -1.65
N PHE A 89 -20.64 -3.77 -1.43
CA PHE A 89 -20.23 -4.20 -0.11
C PHE A 89 -18.96 -3.51 0.38
N SER A 90 -18.36 -2.64 -0.45
CA SER A 90 -17.08 -1.99 -0.15
C SER A 90 -17.32 -0.50 0.03
N LYS A 91 -17.46 -0.08 1.29
CA LYS A 91 -17.65 1.32 1.62
C LYS A 91 -16.31 2.01 1.78
N VAL A 92 -16.11 3.12 1.06
CA VAL A 92 -14.92 3.96 1.20
C VAL A 92 -15.10 4.87 2.41
N ILE A 93 -14.20 4.74 3.39
CA ILE A 93 -14.24 5.55 4.61
C ILE A 93 -13.39 6.81 4.51
N CYS A 94 -12.35 6.79 3.69
CA CYS A 94 -11.52 7.98 3.47
C CYS A 94 -10.74 7.83 2.16
N ASN A 95 -10.21 8.95 1.70
CA ASN A 95 -9.28 8.99 0.58
C ASN A 95 -7.96 9.60 1.03
N ILE A 96 -6.87 8.99 0.61
CA ILE A 96 -5.52 9.44 0.94
C ILE A 96 -5.04 10.36 -0.18
N LYS A 97 -4.51 11.51 0.21
CA LYS A 97 -3.79 12.42 -0.68
C LYS A 97 -2.30 12.32 -0.38
N PHE A 98 -1.50 12.38 -1.42
CA PHE A 98 -0.06 12.19 -1.29
C PHE A 98 0.70 13.47 -1.59
N GLU A 99 1.90 13.59 -0.99
CA GLU A 99 2.93 14.49 -1.47
C GLU A 99 3.46 13.98 -2.81
N ASP A 100 4.48 14.61 -3.36
CA ASP A 100 5.07 14.18 -4.63
C ASP A 100 5.43 12.70 -4.60
N ILE A 101 5.03 11.99 -5.64
CA ILE A 101 5.28 10.57 -5.74
C ILE A 101 6.61 10.35 -6.44
N ASN A 102 7.51 9.63 -5.76
CA ASN A 102 8.79 9.25 -6.31
C ASN A 102 8.68 7.88 -6.97
N LEU A 103 8.56 7.85 -8.29
CA LEU A 103 8.60 6.59 -9.03
C LEU A 103 10.01 6.04 -8.98
N PHE A 104 10.15 4.77 -8.62
CA PHE A 104 11.45 4.13 -8.54
C PHE A 104 12.07 3.99 -9.93
N LYS A 105 13.34 4.32 -10.06
CA LYS A 105 14.09 4.08 -11.29
C LYS A 105 14.20 2.60 -11.58
N LYS A 106 14.31 1.81 -10.53
CA LYS A 106 14.40 0.36 -10.59
C LYS A 106 13.35 -0.21 -9.64
N GLU A 107 12.41 -0.95 -10.19
CA GLU A 107 11.43 -1.66 -9.37
C GLU A 107 12.13 -2.72 -8.51
N VAL A 108 11.68 -2.87 -7.27
CA VAL A 108 12.26 -3.79 -6.30
C VAL A 108 11.35 -5.00 -6.21
N LYS A 109 11.78 -6.13 -6.76
CA LYS A 109 10.99 -7.36 -6.77
C LYS A 109 11.06 -8.02 -5.41
N ILE A 110 9.90 -8.25 -4.80
CA ILE A 110 9.83 -8.80 -3.44
C ILE A 110 10.49 -10.19 -3.37
N ARG A 111 10.32 -11.02 -4.41
CA ARG A 111 10.86 -12.38 -4.42
C ARG A 111 12.38 -12.42 -4.33
N ASP A 112 13.06 -11.37 -4.79
CA ASP A 112 14.52 -11.29 -4.75
C ASP A 112 15.06 -10.93 -3.37
N HIS A 113 14.19 -10.50 -2.44
CA HIS A 113 14.62 -9.92 -1.16
C HIS A 113 13.90 -10.48 0.07
N LEU A 114 13.24 -11.61 -0.05
CA LEU A 114 12.39 -12.15 1.02
C LEU A 114 13.12 -12.31 2.35
N ASN A 115 14.39 -12.67 2.31
CA ASN A 115 15.17 -12.87 3.54
C ASN A 115 15.69 -11.56 4.15
N ASN A 116 15.58 -10.46 3.41
CA ASN A 116 16.08 -9.15 3.84
C ASN A 116 14.97 -8.21 4.34
N LEU A 117 13.72 -8.66 4.24
CA LEU A 117 12.56 -7.86 4.62
C LEU A 117 12.01 -8.36 5.96
N SER A 118 12.35 -7.68 7.01
CA SER A 118 12.03 -8.11 8.38
C SER A 118 10.54 -8.10 8.71
N PHE A 119 9.72 -7.40 7.92
CA PHE A 119 8.28 -7.45 8.13
C PHE A 119 7.68 -8.80 7.68
N ILE A 120 8.41 -9.57 6.87
CA ILE A 120 8.00 -10.91 6.44
C ILE A 120 8.57 -11.91 7.42
N LYS A 121 7.77 -12.30 8.40
CA LYS A 121 8.22 -13.06 9.57
C LYS A 121 8.03 -14.57 9.47
N THR A 122 7.37 -15.04 8.41
CA THR A 122 7.13 -16.47 8.24
C THR A 122 8.43 -17.25 8.00
N ASN A 123 8.54 -18.43 8.59
CA ASN A 123 9.69 -19.31 8.37
C ASN A 123 9.74 -19.82 6.93
N ASN A 124 8.59 -20.09 6.35
CA ASN A 124 8.51 -20.50 4.94
C ASN A 124 8.19 -19.26 4.10
N LYS A 125 9.22 -18.74 3.42
CA LYS A 125 9.09 -17.48 2.66
C LYS A 125 8.17 -17.58 1.44
N ARG A 126 7.76 -18.77 1.02
CA ARG A 126 6.75 -18.90 -0.05
C ARG A 126 5.38 -18.36 0.36
N TYR A 127 5.12 -18.20 1.65
CA TYR A 127 3.88 -17.62 2.18
C TYR A 127 3.95 -16.11 2.40
N PHE A 128 4.89 -15.44 1.79
CA PHE A 128 5.07 -14.00 1.97
C PHE A 128 3.80 -13.19 1.63
N GLY A 129 2.96 -13.69 0.73
CA GLY A 129 1.72 -13.02 0.36
C GLY A 129 0.76 -12.77 1.51
N LEU A 130 0.87 -13.53 2.61
CA LEU A 130 0.05 -13.31 3.80
C LEU A 130 0.27 -11.92 4.41
N TYR A 131 1.44 -11.32 4.20
CA TYR A 131 1.79 -9.99 4.71
C TYR A 131 1.36 -8.86 3.78
N LEU A 132 0.78 -9.19 2.64
CA LEU A 132 0.45 -8.25 1.56
C LEU A 132 -1.03 -8.26 1.22
N GLN A 133 -1.87 -8.76 2.12
CA GLN A 133 -3.31 -8.83 1.94
C GLN A 133 -3.98 -7.55 2.46
N GLY A 134 -5.11 -7.20 1.85
CA GLY A 134 -6.03 -6.23 2.40
C GLY A 134 -5.77 -4.76 2.07
N GLY A 135 -4.88 -4.44 1.19
CA GLY A 135 -4.68 -3.07 0.71
C GLY A 135 -3.72 -2.20 1.51
N VAL A 136 -3.60 -2.42 2.82
CA VAL A 136 -2.65 -1.70 3.68
C VAL A 136 -1.89 -2.71 4.52
N SER A 137 -0.57 -2.60 4.52
CA SER A 137 0.29 -3.40 5.39
C SER A 137 1.27 -2.50 6.13
N ARG A 138 1.48 -2.78 7.42
CA ARG A 138 2.56 -2.14 8.16
C ARG A 138 3.89 -2.74 7.73
N ILE A 139 4.89 -1.88 7.62
CA ILE A 139 6.26 -2.35 7.46
C ILE A 139 7.16 -1.63 8.46
N ASP A 140 8.23 -2.28 8.86
CA ASP A 140 9.19 -1.69 9.76
C ASP A 140 10.15 -0.76 9.01
N LYS A 141 10.82 0.10 9.75
CA LYS A 141 11.75 1.07 9.19
C LYS A 141 12.87 0.41 8.40
N GLN A 142 13.39 -0.70 8.91
CA GLN A 142 14.46 -1.44 8.23
C GLN A 142 14.04 -1.89 6.84
N SER A 143 12.85 -2.50 6.73
CA SER A 143 12.34 -2.95 5.44
C SER A 143 12.07 -1.79 4.49
N PHE A 144 11.50 -0.71 4.99
CA PHE A 144 11.26 0.49 4.20
C PHE A 144 12.56 1.03 3.62
N ASP A 145 13.55 1.25 4.46
CA ASP A 145 14.84 1.81 4.05
C ASP A 145 15.57 0.88 3.09
N PHE A 146 15.47 -0.44 3.31
CA PHE A 146 16.03 -1.45 2.41
C PHE A 146 15.45 -1.34 0.99
N ILE A 147 14.12 -1.25 0.90
CA ILE A 147 13.43 -1.14 -0.39
C ILE A 147 13.85 0.14 -1.12
N VAL A 148 13.85 1.27 -0.42
CA VAL A 148 14.24 2.55 -1.02
C VAL A 148 15.68 2.52 -1.51
N LYS A 149 16.58 1.92 -0.73
CA LYS A 149 17.99 1.78 -1.11
C LYS A 149 18.16 0.98 -2.41
N HIS A 150 17.34 -0.04 -2.63
CA HIS A 150 17.44 -0.91 -3.81
C HIS A 150 16.68 -0.37 -5.01
N SER A 151 16.02 0.77 -4.89
CA SER A 151 15.21 1.37 -5.96
C SER A 151 15.98 2.32 -6.87
N VAL A 152 17.24 2.55 -6.59
CA VAL A 152 18.08 3.48 -7.36
C VAL A 152 18.86 2.80 -8.47
#